data_01ab40db153320bb2f66e25eac72417d
#
_entry.id   01ab40db153320bb2f66e25eac72417d
#
_cell.length_a   1.000
_cell.length_b   1.000
_cell.length_c   1.000
_cell.angle_alpha   90.00
_cell.angle_beta   90.00
_cell.angle_gamma   90.00
#
_symmetry.space_group_name_H-M   'P 1'
#
loop_
_entity.id
_entity.type
_entity.pdbx_description
1 polymer ?
#
loop_
_entity_poly.entity_id
_entity_poly.type
_entity_poly.pdbx_seq_one_letter_code
_entity_poly.pdbx_strand_id
1 'polypeptide(L)'
;MPASAISEGQAIRWISEGGLFSESIRVAEDVPLALIYNGEPFSVMMVSPVDLENFVIGFSITEKIVDNARQISGFEFVDEKFGISAYVSIDKRYSDALTARKKNLVGRTGCGICGKETLEETLGRSFKVTNAKKFKNSVIQRAIKSLSAAQTLNSGVGTLHGAAWADAAGNIVEIREDVGRHNALDKLIGVLLSTNLSSRDGFALITSRASYEMVSKASAANIGMLVAVSGPTSLAINTAKESGMTLLGFARDGRQTIYANKQRIII
;
A
#
# COMPACT_ATOMS: atom_id res chain seq x y z
N MET A 1 6.16 -12.99 -20.55
CA MET A 1 7.28 -12.07 -20.18
C MET A 1 6.77 -11.31 -18.97
N PRO A 2 7.60 -10.98 -17.97
CA PRO A 2 7.13 -10.11 -16.92
C PRO A 2 6.65 -8.80 -17.56
N ALA A 3 5.41 -8.42 -17.31
CA ALA A 3 4.82 -7.21 -17.84
C ALA A 3 5.62 -6.00 -17.33
N SER A 4 5.89 -5.03 -18.18
CA SER A 4 6.53 -3.78 -17.76
C SER A 4 5.52 -2.94 -16.96
N ALA A 5 5.97 -2.28 -15.91
CA ALA A 5 5.13 -1.30 -15.19
C ALA A 5 4.89 -0.01 -16.00
N ILE A 6 5.55 0.14 -17.13
CA ILE A 6 5.52 1.35 -17.98
C ILE A 6 5.46 0.91 -19.43
N SER A 7 4.56 1.52 -20.20
CA SER A 7 4.44 1.41 -21.65
C SER A 7 4.70 2.75 -22.34
N GLU A 8 5.00 2.69 -23.64
CA GLU A 8 5.12 3.87 -24.48
C GLU A 8 3.80 4.11 -25.23
N GLY A 9 3.39 5.37 -25.32
CA GLY A 9 2.18 5.80 -25.98
C GLY A 9 2.40 7.07 -26.78
N GLN A 10 1.39 7.46 -27.55
CA GLN A 10 1.35 8.74 -28.25
C GLN A 10 0.29 9.63 -27.61
N ALA A 11 0.63 10.89 -27.42
CA ALA A 11 -0.30 11.90 -26.92
C ALA A 11 -0.26 13.17 -27.77
N ILE A 12 -1.34 13.92 -27.73
CA ILE A 12 -1.40 15.26 -28.30
C ILE A 12 -1.43 16.24 -27.13
N ARG A 13 -0.38 17.05 -27.04
CA ARG A 13 -0.29 18.11 -26.04
C ARG A 13 -0.77 19.43 -26.63
N TRP A 14 -1.64 20.11 -25.91
CA TRP A 14 -2.03 21.48 -26.20
C TRP A 14 -1.24 22.46 -25.29
N ILE A 15 -0.70 23.51 -25.93
CA ILE A 15 0.00 24.60 -25.23
C ILE A 15 -0.64 25.91 -25.67
N SER A 16 -0.95 26.80 -24.72
CA SER A 16 -1.71 28.03 -24.91
C SER A 16 -1.12 28.96 -26.01
N GLU A 17 0.20 28.97 -26.14
CA GLU A 17 0.90 29.83 -27.11
C GLU A 17 1.51 29.06 -28.27
N GLY A 18 1.33 27.75 -28.36
CA GLY A 18 1.99 26.91 -29.36
C GLY A 18 1.09 25.95 -30.13
N GLY A 19 -0.17 25.79 -29.72
CA GLY A 19 -1.12 24.90 -30.39
C GLY A 19 -1.00 23.42 -29.97
N LEU A 20 -1.20 22.52 -30.93
CA LEU A 20 -1.21 21.07 -30.73
C LEU A 20 0.10 20.44 -31.18
N PHE A 21 0.68 19.60 -30.34
CA PHE A 21 1.91 18.84 -30.62
C PHE A 21 1.68 17.36 -30.35
N SER A 22 2.08 16.50 -31.30
CA SER A 22 2.16 15.07 -31.08
C SER A 22 3.49 14.76 -30.39
N GLU A 23 3.43 13.99 -29.29
CA GLU A 23 4.63 13.57 -28.55
C GLU A 23 4.54 12.11 -28.12
N SER A 24 5.69 11.46 -28.02
CA SER A 24 5.82 10.15 -27.40
C SER A 24 5.82 10.33 -25.88
N ILE A 25 4.97 9.60 -25.19
CA ILE A 25 4.84 9.66 -23.74
C ILE A 25 5.08 8.28 -23.13
N ARG A 26 5.49 8.27 -21.87
CA ARG A 26 5.51 7.08 -21.04
C ARG A 26 4.27 7.09 -20.13
N VAL A 27 3.56 5.98 -20.08
CA VAL A 27 2.35 5.82 -19.26
C VAL A 27 2.52 4.64 -18.31
N ALA A 28 1.93 4.74 -17.12
CA ALA A 28 1.90 3.62 -16.20
C ALA A 28 1.02 2.52 -16.76
N GLU A 29 1.50 1.28 -16.62
CA GLU A 29 0.73 0.08 -16.97
C GLU A 29 -0.05 -0.39 -15.75
N ASP A 30 -1.32 -0.71 -15.95
CA ASP A 30 -2.17 -1.34 -14.95
C ASP A 30 -2.86 -2.56 -15.54
N VAL A 31 -2.91 -3.64 -14.77
CA VAL A 31 -3.51 -4.91 -15.20
C VAL A 31 -4.47 -5.43 -14.12
N PRO A 32 -5.56 -6.10 -14.53
CA PRO A 32 -6.40 -6.85 -13.60
C PRO A 32 -5.60 -8.03 -13.02
N LEU A 33 -5.49 -8.11 -11.69
CA LEU A 33 -4.93 -9.24 -10.96
C LEU A 33 -6.05 -9.95 -10.22
N ALA A 34 -6.38 -11.17 -10.62
CA ALA A 34 -7.33 -12.03 -9.94
C ALA A 34 -6.62 -12.77 -8.79
N LEU A 35 -7.10 -12.60 -7.56
CA LEU A 35 -6.61 -13.30 -6.37
C LEU A 35 -7.46 -14.53 -6.11
N ILE A 36 -6.85 -15.72 -6.11
CA ILE A 36 -7.50 -17.03 -5.98
C ILE A 36 -6.82 -17.78 -4.83
N TYR A 37 -7.53 -17.95 -3.71
CA TYR A 37 -6.99 -18.64 -2.52
C TYR A 37 -7.50 -20.07 -2.46
N ASN A 38 -6.57 -21.06 -2.49
CA ASN A 38 -6.88 -22.50 -2.51
C ASN A 38 -7.95 -22.89 -3.55
N GLY A 39 -7.88 -22.29 -4.74
CA GLY A 39 -8.82 -22.51 -5.84
C GLY A 39 -10.10 -21.67 -5.78
N GLU A 40 -10.33 -20.91 -4.71
CA GLU A 40 -11.50 -20.05 -4.54
C GLU A 40 -11.18 -18.59 -4.96
N PRO A 41 -11.85 -18.02 -5.98
CA PRO A 41 -11.69 -16.62 -6.37
C PRO A 41 -12.07 -15.72 -5.20
N PHE A 42 -11.23 -14.71 -4.89
CA PHE A 42 -11.46 -13.77 -3.79
C PHE A 42 -11.78 -12.35 -4.29
N SER A 43 -10.91 -11.76 -5.09
CA SER A 43 -11.05 -10.39 -5.59
C SER A 43 -10.26 -10.19 -6.86
N VAL A 44 -10.61 -9.15 -7.62
CA VAL A 44 -9.81 -8.66 -8.75
C VAL A 44 -9.37 -7.23 -8.43
N MET A 45 -8.07 -6.97 -8.56
CA MET A 45 -7.46 -5.68 -8.25
C MET A 45 -6.76 -5.14 -9.49
N MET A 46 -6.89 -3.83 -9.76
CA MET A 46 -6.05 -3.15 -10.76
C MET A 46 -4.71 -2.82 -10.13
N VAL A 47 -3.63 -3.37 -10.67
CA VAL A 47 -2.28 -3.24 -10.10
C VAL A 47 -1.26 -2.93 -11.19
N SER A 48 -0.18 -2.23 -10.84
CA SER A 48 1.01 -2.22 -11.69
C SER A 48 1.65 -3.61 -11.67
N PRO A 49 1.97 -4.22 -12.86
CA PRO A 49 2.36 -5.63 -12.98
C PRO A 49 3.81 -5.93 -12.54
N VAL A 50 4.24 -5.32 -11.45
CA VAL A 50 5.54 -5.51 -10.81
C VAL A 50 5.36 -5.77 -9.32
N ASP A 51 6.31 -6.45 -8.68
CA ASP A 51 6.28 -6.77 -7.24
C ASP A 51 4.99 -7.50 -6.80
N LEU A 52 4.42 -8.34 -7.66
CA LEU A 52 3.14 -9.02 -7.40
C LEU A 52 3.21 -9.98 -6.21
N GLU A 53 4.35 -10.62 -5.99
CA GLU A 53 4.59 -11.45 -4.80
C GLU A 53 4.43 -10.63 -3.52
N ASN A 54 5.08 -9.47 -3.47
CA ASN A 54 4.96 -8.56 -2.33
C ASN A 54 3.51 -8.09 -2.15
N PHE A 55 2.81 -7.80 -3.27
CA PHE A 55 1.40 -7.44 -3.22
C PHE A 55 0.55 -8.54 -2.59
N VAL A 56 0.68 -9.79 -3.06
CA VAL A 56 -0.08 -10.93 -2.53
C VAL A 56 0.16 -11.12 -1.04
N ILE A 57 1.41 -11.06 -0.59
CA ILE A 57 1.75 -11.23 0.83
C ILE A 57 1.15 -10.10 1.67
N GLY A 58 1.39 -8.85 1.28
CA GLY A 58 0.91 -7.69 2.02
C GLY A 58 -0.61 -7.60 2.06
N PHE A 59 -1.27 -7.80 0.92
CA PHE A 59 -2.72 -7.84 0.81
C PHE A 59 -3.34 -8.92 1.70
N SER A 60 -2.77 -10.13 1.69
CA SER A 60 -3.28 -11.24 2.50
C SER A 60 -3.25 -10.94 4.00
N ILE A 61 -2.24 -10.23 4.48
CA ILE A 61 -2.12 -9.80 5.88
C ILE A 61 -3.07 -8.64 6.19
N THR A 62 -3.07 -7.61 5.36
CA THR A 62 -3.83 -6.38 5.62
C THR A 62 -5.33 -6.57 5.50
N GLU A 63 -5.78 -7.50 4.64
CA GLU A 63 -7.18 -7.92 4.51
C GLU A 63 -7.56 -9.07 5.47
N LYS A 64 -6.64 -9.49 6.37
CA LYS A 64 -6.88 -10.55 7.37
C LYS A 64 -7.28 -11.89 6.75
N ILE A 65 -6.68 -12.21 5.62
CA ILE A 65 -6.83 -13.51 4.98
C ILE A 65 -6.00 -14.52 5.75
N VAL A 66 -4.79 -14.10 6.15
CA VAL A 66 -3.88 -14.83 7.05
C VAL A 66 -3.36 -13.89 8.13
N ASP A 67 -2.83 -14.43 9.23
CA ASP A 67 -2.29 -13.64 10.36
C ASP A 67 -0.80 -13.31 10.17
N ASN A 68 -0.07 -14.12 9.41
CA ASN A 68 1.35 -13.90 9.11
C ASN A 68 1.75 -14.54 7.78
N ALA A 69 2.85 -14.05 7.19
CA ALA A 69 3.31 -14.47 5.86
C ALA A 69 3.67 -15.97 5.77
N ARG A 70 4.05 -16.62 6.87
CA ARG A 70 4.41 -18.06 6.88
C ARG A 70 3.22 -18.98 6.62
N GLN A 71 1.99 -18.45 6.70
CA GLN A 71 0.77 -19.19 6.42
C GLN A 71 0.40 -19.19 4.94
N ILE A 72 1.15 -18.47 4.12
CA ILE A 72 1.15 -18.58 2.67
C ILE A 72 2.22 -19.60 2.30
N SER A 73 1.80 -20.78 1.87
CA SER A 73 2.71 -21.87 1.54
C SER A 73 3.28 -21.78 0.11
N GLY A 74 2.66 -20.98 -0.74
CA GLY A 74 3.12 -20.70 -2.11
C GLY A 74 2.14 -19.85 -2.89
N PHE A 75 2.61 -19.34 -4.02
CA PHE A 75 1.78 -18.67 -5.01
C PHE A 75 2.35 -18.89 -6.41
N GLU A 76 1.45 -18.88 -7.38
CA GLU A 76 1.76 -19.00 -8.81
C GLU A 76 1.03 -17.89 -9.55
N PHE A 77 1.73 -17.24 -10.49
CA PHE A 77 1.15 -16.24 -11.37
C PHE A 77 0.99 -16.80 -12.77
N VAL A 78 -0.21 -16.69 -13.31
CA VAL A 78 -0.56 -17.16 -14.65
C VAL A 78 -1.01 -15.97 -15.47
N ASP A 79 -0.33 -15.73 -16.60
CA ASP A 79 -0.74 -14.72 -17.58
C ASP A 79 -2.04 -15.20 -18.27
N GLU A 80 -3.07 -14.41 -18.19
CA GLU A 80 -4.37 -14.65 -18.81
C GLU A 80 -4.61 -13.68 -19.97
N LYS A 81 -5.61 -13.93 -20.81
CA LYS A 81 -5.95 -13.06 -21.94
C LYS A 81 -6.22 -11.60 -21.53
N PHE A 82 -6.77 -11.37 -20.34
CA PHE A 82 -7.22 -10.06 -19.86
C PHE A 82 -6.59 -9.62 -18.53
N GLY A 83 -5.48 -10.20 -18.13
CA GLY A 83 -4.82 -9.89 -16.87
C GLY A 83 -3.97 -11.02 -16.34
N ILE A 84 -3.81 -11.08 -15.04
CA ILE A 84 -2.98 -12.08 -14.35
C ILE A 84 -3.84 -12.76 -13.29
N SER A 85 -3.72 -14.08 -13.17
CA SER A 85 -4.28 -14.86 -12.07
C SER A 85 -3.19 -15.21 -11.07
N ALA A 86 -3.38 -14.83 -9.80
CA ALA A 86 -2.53 -15.24 -8.68
C ALA A 86 -3.21 -16.37 -7.91
N TYR A 87 -2.70 -17.57 -8.04
CA TYR A 87 -3.12 -18.75 -7.29
C TYR A 87 -2.31 -18.80 -5.99
N VAL A 88 -2.97 -18.60 -4.85
CA VAL A 88 -2.33 -18.50 -3.54
C VAL A 88 -2.73 -19.68 -2.68
N SER A 89 -1.74 -20.42 -2.19
CA SER A 89 -1.94 -21.55 -1.27
C SER A 89 -1.78 -21.08 0.18
N ILE A 90 -2.83 -21.28 0.98
CA ILE A 90 -2.86 -20.92 2.41
C ILE A 90 -3.32 -22.11 3.25
N ASP A 91 -3.05 -22.07 4.55
CA ASP A 91 -3.52 -23.10 5.49
C ASP A 91 -5.05 -23.25 5.39
N LYS A 92 -5.53 -24.49 5.41
CA LYS A 92 -6.95 -24.86 5.23
C LYS A 92 -7.90 -24.09 6.14
N ARG A 93 -7.53 -23.88 7.41
CA ARG A 93 -8.35 -23.13 8.38
C ARG A 93 -8.72 -21.72 7.91
N TYR A 94 -7.82 -21.05 7.16
CA TYR A 94 -8.05 -19.71 6.62
C TYR A 94 -8.94 -19.76 5.38
N SER A 95 -8.77 -20.77 4.52
CA SER A 95 -9.62 -20.91 3.34
C SER A 95 -11.07 -21.25 3.72
N ASP A 96 -11.28 -22.05 4.76
CA ASP A 96 -12.61 -22.34 5.29
C ASP A 96 -13.29 -21.06 5.83
N ALA A 97 -12.52 -20.19 6.50
CA ALA A 97 -13.00 -18.89 6.97
C ALA A 97 -13.35 -17.93 5.81
N LEU A 98 -12.55 -17.91 4.73
CA LEU A 98 -12.85 -17.13 3.53
C LEU A 98 -14.12 -17.59 2.82
N THR A 99 -14.31 -18.91 2.70
CA THR A 99 -15.52 -19.49 2.11
C THR A 99 -16.76 -19.14 2.93
N ALA A 100 -16.67 -19.15 4.26
CA ALA A 100 -17.76 -18.71 5.13
C ALA A 100 -18.10 -17.23 4.94
N ARG A 101 -17.07 -16.36 4.83
CA ARG A 101 -17.26 -14.92 4.51
C ARG A 101 -17.97 -14.71 3.17
N LYS A 102 -17.59 -15.44 2.11
CA LYS A 102 -18.20 -15.34 0.79
C LYS A 102 -19.68 -15.72 0.77
N LYS A 103 -20.08 -16.77 1.47
CA LYS A 103 -21.49 -17.20 1.53
C LYS A 103 -22.39 -16.10 2.05
N ASN A 104 -21.85 -15.21 2.89
CA ASN A 104 -22.56 -14.05 3.42
C ASN A 104 -22.54 -12.83 2.46
N LEU A 105 -21.79 -12.88 1.34
CA LEU A 105 -21.54 -11.75 0.45
C LEU A 105 -22.26 -11.82 -0.90
N VAL A 106 -23.01 -12.86 -1.19
CA VAL A 106 -23.71 -13.02 -2.47
C VAL A 106 -24.78 -11.93 -2.64
N GLY A 107 -24.44 -10.88 -3.42
CA GLY A 107 -25.43 -9.89 -3.87
C GLY A 107 -25.03 -8.41 -3.83
N ARG A 108 -23.76 -8.03 -3.58
CA ARG A 108 -23.40 -6.60 -3.48
C ARG A 108 -22.19 -6.21 -4.34
N THR A 109 -22.40 -5.19 -5.18
CA THR A 109 -21.39 -4.53 -6.00
C THR A 109 -21.16 -3.08 -5.54
N GLY A 110 -19.91 -2.60 -5.47
CA GLY A 110 -19.57 -1.17 -5.34
C GLY A 110 -18.34 -0.84 -4.49
N CYS A 111 -17.44 -0.05 -5.04
CA CYS A 111 -16.34 0.75 -4.47
C CYS A 111 -15.59 0.20 -3.22
N GLY A 112 -14.48 -0.55 -3.38
CA GLY A 112 -13.40 -0.74 -2.38
C GLY A 112 -13.78 -1.25 -0.96
N ILE A 113 -15.04 -1.15 -0.58
CA ILE A 113 -15.65 -1.58 0.68
C ILE A 113 -16.48 -2.87 0.43
N CYS A 114 -16.43 -3.40 -0.79
CA CYS A 114 -17.21 -4.57 -1.19
C CYS A 114 -16.81 -5.77 -0.36
N GLY A 115 -17.75 -6.28 0.40
CA GLY A 115 -17.59 -7.52 1.15
C GLY A 115 -17.72 -7.40 2.67
N LYS A 116 -18.02 -6.23 3.22
CA LYS A 116 -18.25 -6.04 4.65
C LYS A 116 -19.75 -5.85 4.90
N GLU A 117 -20.34 -6.72 5.74
CA GLU A 117 -21.79 -6.75 5.95
C GLU A 117 -22.32 -5.64 6.83
N THR A 118 -21.46 -5.07 7.70
CA THR A 118 -21.85 -4.01 8.63
C THR A 118 -20.87 -2.84 8.61
N LEU A 119 -21.32 -1.67 9.06
CA LEU A 119 -20.45 -0.52 9.29
C LEU A 119 -19.33 -0.85 10.29
N GLU A 120 -19.61 -1.70 11.28
CA GLU A 120 -18.65 -2.16 12.28
C GLU A 120 -17.56 -3.04 11.66
N GLU A 121 -17.90 -3.94 10.74
CA GLU A 121 -16.93 -4.72 9.96
C GLU A 121 -16.13 -3.84 9.01
N THR A 122 -16.76 -2.82 8.43
CA THR A 122 -16.10 -1.85 7.55
C THR A 122 -15.08 -1.02 8.33
N LEU A 123 -15.44 -0.55 9.51
CA LEU A 123 -14.56 0.24 10.37
C LEU A 123 -13.55 -0.63 11.14
N GLY A 124 -13.69 -1.94 11.09
CA GLY A 124 -12.76 -2.94 11.63
C GLY A 124 -12.22 -2.64 13.03
N ARG A 125 -11.79 -3.62 13.79
CA ARG A 125 -11.06 -3.37 15.05
C ARG A 125 -9.73 -2.71 14.70
N SER A 126 -9.48 -1.52 15.24
CA SER A 126 -8.20 -0.86 15.18
C SER A 126 -7.11 -1.78 15.76
N PHE A 127 -6.13 -2.14 14.95
CA PHE A 127 -4.98 -2.91 15.43
C PHE A 127 -4.14 -2.05 16.38
N LYS A 128 -3.82 -2.57 17.55
CA LYS A 128 -2.89 -1.89 18.46
C LYS A 128 -1.46 -1.99 17.95
N VAL A 129 -0.86 -0.84 17.73
CA VAL A 129 0.54 -0.73 17.33
C VAL A 129 1.42 -0.80 18.59
N THR A 130 2.22 -1.85 18.69
CA THR A 130 3.14 -2.09 19.80
C THR A 130 4.55 -1.53 19.53
N ASN A 131 4.88 -1.21 18.30
CA ASN A 131 6.15 -0.60 17.92
C ASN A 131 6.28 0.78 18.59
N ALA A 132 7.27 0.91 19.48
CA ALA A 132 7.52 2.13 20.27
C ALA A 132 8.76 2.91 19.82
N LYS A 133 9.37 2.57 18.67
CA LYS A 133 10.59 3.23 18.18
C LYS A 133 10.36 4.73 18.02
N LYS A 134 11.35 5.52 18.45
CA LYS A 134 11.35 6.98 18.35
C LYS A 134 12.36 7.45 17.32
N PHE A 135 12.05 8.53 16.62
CA PHE A 135 12.90 9.11 15.59
C PHE A 135 13.08 10.61 15.82
N LYS A 136 14.31 11.09 15.60
CA LYS A 136 14.58 12.54 15.60
C LYS A 136 13.85 13.19 14.42
N ASN A 137 13.36 14.41 14.61
CA ASN A 137 12.71 15.17 13.55
C ASN A 137 13.61 15.32 12.31
N SER A 138 14.91 15.49 12.49
CA SER A 138 15.89 15.57 11.39
C SER A 138 15.99 14.28 10.56
N VAL A 139 15.78 13.10 11.19
CA VAL A 139 15.74 11.80 10.52
C VAL A 139 14.49 11.69 9.64
N ILE A 140 13.34 12.11 10.18
CA ILE A 140 12.06 12.10 9.43
C ILE A 140 12.17 13.03 8.22
N GLN A 141 12.73 14.24 8.41
CA GLN A 141 12.92 15.23 7.33
C GLN A 141 13.89 14.73 6.26
N ARG A 142 14.94 14.00 6.62
CA ARG A 142 15.85 13.36 5.65
C ARG A 142 15.09 12.39 4.76
N ALA A 143 14.27 11.52 5.33
CA ALA A 143 13.48 10.56 4.57
C ALA A 143 12.46 11.26 3.65
N ILE A 144 11.80 12.30 4.13
CA ILE A 144 10.85 13.10 3.32
C ILE A 144 11.55 13.70 2.10
N LYS A 145 12.74 14.29 2.29
CA LYS A 145 13.52 14.90 1.21
C LYS A 145 13.95 13.90 0.14
N SER A 146 14.26 12.66 0.54
CA SER A 146 14.73 11.61 -0.37
C SER A 146 13.59 10.89 -1.09
N LEU A 147 12.35 11.02 -0.63
CA LEU A 147 11.23 10.20 -1.11
C LEU A 147 10.96 10.33 -2.62
N SER A 148 10.95 11.57 -3.14
CA SER A 148 10.68 11.80 -4.57
C SER A 148 11.75 11.19 -5.47
N ALA A 149 13.03 11.30 -5.08
CA ALA A 149 14.13 10.72 -5.85
C ALA A 149 14.15 9.18 -5.79
N ALA A 150 13.57 8.59 -4.75
CA ALA A 150 13.45 7.15 -4.62
C ALA A 150 12.37 6.55 -5.54
N GLN A 151 11.38 7.34 -6.00
CA GLN A 151 10.31 6.90 -6.90
C GLN A 151 10.82 6.77 -8.34
N THR A 152 11.53 5.70 -8.64
CA THR A 152 12.17 5.51 -9.96
C THR A 152 11.18 5.24 -11.09
N LEU A 153 10.11 4.49 -10.82
CA LEU A 153 9.05 4.25 -11.83
C LEU A 153 8.25 5.52 -12.08
N ASN A 154 7.82 6.21 -11.01
CA ASN A 154 7.01 7.42 -11.13
C ASN A 154 7.75 8.60 -11.76
N SER A 155 9.08 8.64 -11.68
CA SER A 155 9.89 9.71 -12.29
C SER A 155 9.70 9.84 -13.80
N GLY A 156 9.28 8.74 -14.46
CA GLY A 156 9.06 8.71 -15.90
C GLY A 156 7.61 8.91 -16.34
N VAL A 157 6.63 8.78 -15.43
CA VAL A 157 5.20 8.77 -15.77
C VAL A 157 4.37 9.74 -14.94
N GLY A 158 4.72 10.00 -13.68
CA GLY A 158 4.05 10.98 -12.81
C GLY A 158 2.69 10.55 -12.25
N THR A 159 2.26 9.29 -12.46
CA THR A 159 0.90 8.79 -12.12
C THR A 159 0.89 7.66 -11.11
N LEU A 160 2.06 7.24 -10.62
CA LEU A 160 2.17 6.17 -9.64
C LEU A 160 2.20 6.73 -8.21
N HIS A 161 1.60 5.99 -7.31
CA HIS A 161 1.75 6.18 -5.87
C HIS A 161 2.94 5.39 -5.35
N GLY A 162 3.68 5.98 -4.39
CA GLY A 162 4.79 5.33 -3.71
C GLY A 162 4.49 5.08 -2.23
N ALA A 163 4.94 3.93 -1.74
CA ALA A 163 5.06 3.61 -0.34
C ALA A 163 6.51 3.19 -0.04
N ALA A 164 7.15 3.87 0.90
CA ALA A 164 8.56 3.70 1.21
C ALA A 164 8.77 3.34 2.67
N TRP A 165 9.86 2.62 2.94
CA TRP A 165 10.37 2.35 4.29
C TRP A 165 11.67 3.09 4.51
N ALA A 166 11.71 3.92 5.53
CA ALA A 166 12.92 4.57 5.98
C ALA A 166 13.47 3.87 7.22
N ASP A 167 14.79 3.67 7.24
CA ASP A 167 15.51 3.12 8.38
C ASP A 167 15.62 4.12 9.55
N ALA A 168 16.28 3.71 10.64
CA ALA A 168 16.50 4.54 11.82
C ALA A 168 17.39 5.76 11.57
N ALA A 169 18.11 5.81 10.45
CA ALA A 169 18.93 6.96 10.02
C ALA A 169 18.17 7.89 9.05
N GLY A 170 16.98 7.50 8.58
CA GLY A 170 16.16 8.24 7.62
C GLY A 170 16.54 7.99 6.15
N ASN A 171 17.27 6.92 5.86
CA ASN A 171 17.53 6.52 4.50
C ASN A 171 16.33 5.69 4.01
N ILE A 172 15.87 5.93 2.78
CA ILE A 172 14.90 5.07 2.12
C ILE A 172 15.60 3.77 1.74
N VAL A 173 15.22 2.67 2.37
CA VAL A 173 15.81 1.33 2.15
C VAL A 173 14.92 0.43 1.32
N GLU A 174 13.63 0.71 1.25
CA GLU A 174 12.66 0.04 0.40
C GLU A 174 11.65 1.05 -0.13
N ILE A 175 11.22 0.85 -1.38
CA ILE A 175 10.12 1.58 -1.98
C ILE A 175 9.34 0.63 -2.89
N ARG A 176 8.03 0.77 -2.88
CA ARG A 176 7.11 0.10 -3.79
C ARG A 176 6.20 1.12 -4.42
N GLU A 177 5.98 0.97 -5.72
CA GLU A 177 5.18 1.89 -6.51
C GLU A 177 4.04 1.12 -7.20
N ASP A 178 2.87 1.77 -7.31
CA ASP A 178 1.70 1.20 -7.96
C ASP A 178 0.74 2.30 -8.41
N VAL A 179 -0.10 2.03 -9.39
CA VAL A 179 -1.22 2.90 -9.79
C VAL A 179 -2.21 3.12 -8.65
N GLY A 180 -2.36 2.13 -7.77
CA GLY A 180 -3.19 2.16 -6.57
C GLY A 180 -2.38 2.45 -5.29
N ARG A 181 -2.73 3.50 -4.53
CA ARG A 181 -2.06 3.80 -3.26
C ARG A 181 -2.12 2.66 -2.24
N HIS A 182 -3.24 1.93 -2.20
CA HIS A 182 -3.43 0.77 -1.32
C HIS A 182 -2.47 -0.36 -1.71
N ASN A 183 -2.35 -0.61 -3.02
CA ASN A 183 -1.47 -1.63 -3.56
C ASN A 183 0.00 -1.30 -3.29
N ALA A 184 0.42 -0.04 -3.47
CA ALA A 184 1.78 0.39 -3.14
C ALA A 184 2.12 0.12 -1.67
N LEU A 185 1.19 0.39 -0.74
CA LEU A 185 1.37 0.10 0.67
C LEU A 185 1.35 -1.42 0.95
N ASP A 186 0.47 -2.19 0.32
CA ASP A 186 0.46 -3.65 0.46
C ASP A 186 1.76 -4.26 -0.06
N LYS A 187 2.27 -3.81 -1.22
CA LYS A 187 3.58 -4.21 -1.74
C LYS A 187 4.71 -3.90 -0.74
N LEU A 188 4.71 -2.70 -0.15
CA LEU A 188 5.69 -2.36 0.88
C LEU A 188 5.58 -3.28 2.10
N ILE A 189 4.38 -3.50 2.62
CA ILE A 189 4.14 -4.40 3.74
C ILE A 189 4.61 -5.81 3.41
N GLY A 190 4.32 -6.29 2.20
CA GLY A 190 4.75 -7.61 1.73
C GLY A 190 6.27 -7.78 1.76
N VAL A 191 7.04 -6.83 1.24
CA VAL A 191 8.51 -6.92 1.29
C VAL A 191 9.04 -6.83 2.72
N LEU A 192 8.46 -6.00 3.58
CA LEU A 192 8.87 -5.91 4.99
C LEU A 192 8.66 -7.22 5.76
N LEU A 193 7.61 -7.98 5.41
CA LEU A 193 7.27 -9.25 6.05
C LEU A 193 8.03 -10.44 5.45
N SER A 194 8.40 -10.40 4.16
CA SER A 194 9.13 -11.47 3.49
C SER A 194 10.65 -11.36 3.65
N THR A 195 11.15 -10.15 3.94
CA THR A 195 12.55 -9.91 4.25
C THR A 195 12.78 -9.83 5.75
N ASN A 196 14.04 -9.91 6.19
CA ASN A 196 14.37 -9.70 7.60
C ASN A 196 14.37 -8.20 8.02
N LEU A 197 13.78 -7.32 7.20
CA LEU A 197 13.58 -5.93 7.56
C LEU A 197 12.53 -5.84 8.67
N SER A 198 12.99 -5.56 9.87
CA SER A 198 12.11 -5.40 11.02
C SER A 198 11.29 -4.13 10.89
N SER A 199 9.96 -4.25 10.91
CA SER A 199 9.06 -3.10 11.02
C SER A 199 9.32 -2.23 12.26
N ARG A 200 10.13 -2.73 13.23
CA ARG A 200 10.52 -2.03 14.45
C ARG A 200 11.67 -1.03 14.24
N ASP A 201 12.46 -1.18 13.18
CA ASP A 201 13.68 -0.40 12.95
C ASP A 201 13.52 0.77 11.98
N GLY A 202 12.28 1.11 11.62
CA GLY A 202 12.00 2.18 10.68
C GLY A 202 10.58 2.73 10.76
N PHE A 203 10.22 3.50 9.75
CA PHE A 203 8.90 4.09 9.60
C PHE A 203 8.49 4.15 8.12
N ALA A 204 7.16 4.16 7.88
CA ALA A 204 6.63 4.22 6.53
C ALA A 204 6.36 5.66 6.06
N LEU A 205 6.61 5.91 4.77
CA LEU A 205 6.20 7.13 4.06
C LEU A 205 5.28 6.74 2.91
N ILE A 206 4.27 7.58 2.64
CA ILE A 206 3.35 7.41 1.49
C ILE A 206 3.22 8.73 0.74
N THR A 207 3.17 8.67 -0.58
CA THR A 207 3.00 9.87 -1.41
C THR A 207 1.54 10.32 -1.49
N SER A 208 0.61 9.43 -1.18
CA SER A 208 -0.84 9.64 -1.20
C SER A 208 -1.37 10.37 0.04
N ARG A 209 -2.70 10.59 0.06
CA ARG A 209 -3.44 10.91 1.29
C ARG A 209 -3.38 9.72 2.26
N ALA A 210 -3.35 10.01 3.56
CA ALA A 210 -3.60 9.01 4.59
C ALA A 210 -5.12 8.89 4.82
N SER A 211 -5.76 7.93 4.14
CA SER A 211 -7.15 7.56 4.41
C SER A 211 -7.24 6.56 5.56
N TYR A 212 -8.46 6.25 6.00
CA TYR A 212 -8.73 5.22 7.00
C TYR A 212 -8.03 3.89 6.64
N GLU A 213 -8.19 3.44 5.39
CA GLU A 213 -7.64 2.16 4.94
C GLU A 213 -6.10 2.16 5.00
N MET A 214 -5.45 3.27 4.66
CA MET A 214 -3.99 3.37 4.72
C MET A 214 -3.48 3.23 6.15
N VAL A 215 -4.15 3.88 7.12
CA VAL A 215 -3.81 3.76 8.54
C VAL A 215 -4.12 2.36 9.05
N SER A 216 -5.25 1.77 8.67
CA SER A 216 -5.65 0.42 9.05
C SER A 216 -4.64 -0.64 8.57
N LYS A 217 -4.26 -0.59 7.28
CA LYS A 217 -3.24 -1.48 6.69
C LYS A 217 -1.88 -1.33 7.38
N ALA A 218 -1.42 -0.10 7.59
CA ALA A 218 -0.17 0.15 8.29
C ALA A 218 -0.20 -0.36 9.75
N SER A 219 -1.35 -0.20 10.44
CA SER A 219 -1.55 -0.72 11.80
C SER A 219 -1.53 -2.25 11.84
N ALA A 220 -2.14 -2.91 10.83
CA ALA A 220 -2.14 -4.37 10.71
C ALA A 220 -0.72 -4.94 10.59
N ALA A 221 0.18 -4.20 9.94
CA ALA A 221 1.60 -4.53 9.84
C ALA A 221 2.45 -4.04 11.03
N ASN A 222 1.83 -3.54 12.11
CA ASN A 222 2.50 -2.99 13.30
C ASN A 222 3.47 -1.84 12.99
N ILE A 223 3.18 -1.04 11.97
CA ILE A 223 3.98 0.15 11.61
C ILE A 223 3.73 1.24 12.63
N GLY A 224 4.77 1.67 13.35
CA GLY A 224 4.68 2.62 14.47
C GLY A 224 4.42 4.07 14.04
N MET A 225 4.89 4.44 12.85
CA MET A 225 4.79 5.79 12.30
C MET A 225 4.49 5.75 10.82
N LEU A 226 3.48 6.52 10.40
CA LEU A 226 3.10 6.72 9.00
C LEU A 226 3.22 8.21 8.65
N VAL A 227 4.02 8.51 7.64
CA VAL A 227 4.28 9.87 7.13
C VAL A 227 3.64 10.03 5.76
N ALA A 228 2.64 10.89 5.63
CA ALA A 228 1.95 11.13 4.37
C ALA A 228 2.37 12.47 3.75
N VAL A 229 2.69 12.44 2.46
CA VAL A 229 2.98 13.65 1.68
C VAL A 229 1.73 14.54 1.58
N SER A 230 0.55 13.95 1.46
CA SER A 230 -0.73 14.66 1.46
C SER A 230 -1.39 14.61 2.85
N GLY A 231 -2.62 15.15 2.96
CA GLY A 231 -3.33 15.23 4.23
C GLY A 231 -4.03 13.92 4.64
N PRO A 232 -4.27 13.73 5.94
CA PRO A 232 -5.12 12.65 6.44
C PRO A 232 -6.61 13.03 6.41
N THR A 233 -7.48 12.00 6.41
CA THR A 233 -8.91 12.17 6.67
C THR A 233 -9.19 12.16 8.18
N SER A 234 -10.35 12.70 8.61
CA SER A 234 -10.73 12.70 10.03
C SER A 234 -10.80 11.28 10.62
N LEU A 235 -11.37 10.34 9.88
CA LEU A 235 -11.44 8.94 10.31
C LEU A 235 -10.04 8.32 10.43
N ALA A 236 -9.12 8.61 9.51
CA ALA A 236 -7.72 8.19 9.61
C ALA A 236 -7.02 8.71 10.87
N ILE A 237 -7.27 9.97 11.24
CA ILE A 237 -6.73 10.57 12.47
C ILE A 237 -7.24 9.83 13.72
N ASN A 238 -8.54 9.57 13.77
CA ASN A 238 -9.16 8.85 14.90
C ASN A 238 -8.61 7.42 14.99
N THR A 239 -8.55 6.71 13.86
CA THR A 239 -7.97 5.36 13.80
C THR A 239 -6.49 5.34 14.24
N ALA A 240 -5.70 6.33 13.83
CA ALA A 240 -4.31 6.44 14.26
C ALA A 240 -4.19 6.69 15.77
N LYS A 241 -5.06 7.54 16.35
CA LYS A 241 -5.11 7.76 17.81
C LYS A 241 -5.46 6.48 18.56
N GLU A 242 -6.48 5.77 18.12
CA GLU A 242 -6.95 4.54 18.73
C GLU A 242 -5.93 3.40 18.61
N SER A 243 -5.31 3.25 17.45
CA SER A 243 -4.27 2.22 17.24
C SER A 243 -2.97 2.53 17.98
N GLY A 244 -2.75 3.77 18.39
CA GLY A 244 -1.49 4.23 18.97
C GLY A 244 -0.41 4.51 17.92
N MET A 245 -0.75 4.63 16.62
CA MET A 245 0.18 4.97 15.53
C MET A 245 0.49 6.46 15.52
N THR A 246 1.74 6.84 15.30
CA THR A 246 2.11 8.23 15.02
C THR A 246 1.77 8.54 13.57
N LEU A 247 0.92 9.57 13.34
CA LEU A 247 0.48 9.98 12.02
C LEU A 247 0.94 11.41 11.71
N LEU A 248 1.72 11.55 10.64
CA LEU A 248 2.12 12.82 10.07
C LEU A 248 1.48 13.00 8.70
N GLY A 249 1.16 14.25 8.38
CA GLY A 249 0.63 14.62 7.06
C GLY A 249 1.20 15.94 6.57
N PHE A 250 0.91 16.28 5.32
CA PHE A 250 1.46 17.44 4.61
C PHE A 250 2.98 17.53 4.71
N ALA A 251 3.62 16.34 4.70
CA ALA A 251 5.05 16.20 4.85
C ALA A 251 5.78 16.72 3.60
N ARG A 252 6.63 17.73 3.79
CA ARG A 252 7.48 18.36 2.78
C ARG A 252 8.85 18.66 3.38
N ASP A 253 9.83 18.94 2.54
CA ASP A 253 11.11 19.41 3.01
C ASP A 253 10.93 20.65 3.91
N GLY A 254 11.48 20.59 5.11
CA GLY A 254 11.39 21.66 6.11
C GLY A 254 10.08 21.75 6.90
N ARG A 255 9.01 20.97 6.57
CA ARG A 255 7.74 21.04 7.30
C ARG A 255 6.95 19.75 7.30
N GLN A 256 6.20 19.53 8.38
CA GLN A 256 5.23 18.44 8.52
C GLN A 256 4.21 18.77 9.61
N THR A 257 3.05 18.16 9.56
CA THR A 257 2.01 18.31 10.59
C THR A 257 1.82 16.98 11.32
N ILE A 258 1.84 17.00 12.65
CA ILE A 258 1.60 15.82 13.48
C ILE A 258 0.12 15.78 13.84
N TYR A 259 -0.60 14.74 13.45
CA TYR A 259 -2.04 14.58 13.67
C TYR A 259 -2.39 13.64 14.83
N ALA A 260 -1.52 12.66 15.10
CA ALA A 260 -1.74 11.69 16.17
C ALA A 260 -0.42 11.22 16.80
N ASN A 261 -0.46 10.97 18.11
CA ASN A 261 0.54 10.22 18.87
C ASN A 261 1.99 10.70 18.68
N LYS A 262 2.28 11.96 19.07
CA LYS A 262 3.59 12.61 18.89
C LYS A 262 4.76 11.96 19.67
N GLN A 263 4.50 11.02 20.57
CA GLN A 263 5.50 10.45 21.49
C GLN A 263 6.64 9.68 20.81
N ARG A 264 6.50 9.35 19.50
CA ARG A 264 7.60 8.75 18.71
C ARG A 264 8.48 9.76 18.02
N ILE A 265 8.23 11.06 18.19
CA ILE A 265 9.04 12.13 17.59
C ILE A 265 9.89 12.77 18.66
N ILE A 266 11.20 12.82 18.42
CA ILE A 266 12.19 13.55 19.22
C ILE A 266 12.46 14.84 18.47
N ILE A 267 12.14 15.98 19.13
CA ILE A 267 12.33 17.34 18.60
C ILE A 267 13.75 17.80 18.92
#